data_bb2ce84904e5d00ead9cf91c42a78ffe
#
_entry.id   bb2ce84904e5d00ead9cf91c42a78ffe
#
_cell.length_a   1.000
_cell.length_b   1.000
_cell.length_c   1.000
_cell.angle_alpha   90.00
_cell.angle_beta   90.00
_cell.angle_gamma   90.00
#
_symmetry.space_group_name_H-M   'P 1'
#
loop_
_entity.id
_entity.type
_entity.pdbx_description
1 polymer ?
#
loop_
_entity_poly.entity_id
_entity_poly.type
_entity_poly.pdbx_seq_one_letter_code
_entity_poly.pdbx_strand_id
1 'polypeptide(L)'
;MASRGNLSLPQLAERYHIRDIFGGSVAYFSSKEGGKSDLRAYTNSISCHELHLISSGTATVTVGDERMELHSGDLLLLHPFQPVDCSFPNDTETEGLLLEDSFYQQLMQLDGGDAPLMPKGGTEPCLYHLGATQAAELSGIFQQIRRTIHYVHIYKVEMLRSLVHVCLLFVSELPYDRSLVAPDLRHKQDILRIFFFLAHKHFRPERQIGFSADKLSITTTYLSRVVRELTGNTINNYLNNLAFEEACTMLRSSDMPIGEIAFSLGFGDQSAFTNFFKAHAGCTPKAYQKENRQQND
;
A
#
# COMPACT_ATOMS: atom_id res chain seq x y z
N MET A 1 -2.13 -9.59 -24.41
CA MET A 1 -1.39 -9.36 -23.15
C MET A 1 -1.98 -8.11 -22.53
N ALA A 2 -2.79 -8.26 -21.49
CA ALA A 2 -3.39 -7.13 -20.80
C ALA A 2 -2.28 -6.30 -20.13
N SER A 3 -2.36 -4.99 -20.24
CA SER A 3 -1.48 -4.02 -19.59
C SER A 3 -1.39 -4.35 -18.10
N ARG A 4 -0.19 -4.63 -17.60
CA ARG A 4 0.12 -4.80 -16.17
C ARG A 4 0.13 -3.40 -15.53
N GLY A 5 -1.06 -2.79 -15.35
CA GLY A 5 -1.20 -1.55 -14.60
C GLY A 5 -1.22 -1.85 -13.10
N ASN A 6 -0.66 -0.95 -12.30
CA ASN A 6 -0.80 -0.98 -10.85
C ASN A 6 -2.29 -0.91 -10.50
N LEU A 7 -2.78 -1.88 -9.73
CA LEU A 7 -4.16 -1.88 -9.29
C LEU A 7 -4.26 -1.06 -7.99
N SER A 8 -5.07 -0.02 -8.00
CA SER A 8 -5.43 0.72 -6.79
C SER A 8 -6.37 -0.10 -5.91
N LEU A 9 -6.50 0.26 -4.63
CA LEU A 9 -7.38 -0.45 -3.69
C LEU A 9 -8.84 -0.52 -4.18
N PRO A 10 -9.46 0.55 -4.76
CA PRO A 10 -10.80 0.43 -5.35
C PRO A 10 -10.88 -0.57 -6.51
N GLN A 11 -9.87 -0.62 -7.38
CA GLN A 11 -9.82 -1.58 -8.48
C GLN A 11 -9.66 -3.03 -7.99
N LEU A 12 -8.88 -3.22 -6.91
CA LEU A 12 -8.77 -4.51 -6.23
C LEU A 12 -10.11 -4.91 -5.61
N ALA A 13 -10.75 -3.99 -4.89
CA ALA A 13 -12.03 -4.25 -4.25
C ALA A 13 -13.12 -4.65 -5.28
N GLU A 14 -13.17 -3.98 -6.41
CA GLU A 14 -14.07 -4.34 -7.52
C GLU A 14 -13.75 -5.73 -8.09
N ARG A 15 -12.48 -5.99 -8.39
CA ARG A 15 -12.01 -7.24 -8.98
C ARG A 15 -12.27 -8.46 -8.09
N TYR A 16 -12.13 -8.30 -6.77
CA TYR A 16 -12.29 -9.39 -5.79
C TYR A 16 -13.64 -9.35 -5.05
N HIS A 17 -14.56 -8.49 -5.53
CA HIS A 17 -15.89 -8.34 -4.95
C HIS A 17 -15.88 -7.99 -3.45
N ILE A 18 -14.85 -7.24 -3.00
CA ILE A 18 -14.76 -6.75 -1.63
C ILE A 18 -15.74 -5.59 -1.47
N ARG A 19 -16.72 -5.75 -0.57
CA ARG A 19 -17.76 -4.75 -0.33
C ARG A 19 -17.44 -3.82 0.83
N ASP A 20 -16.60 -4.28 1.75
CA ASP A 20 -16.25 -3.59 2.98
C ASP A 20 -15.05 -2.66 2.72
N ILE A 21 -15.29 -1.55 2.01
CA ILE A 21 -14.28 -0.57 1.63
C ILE A 21 -14.67 0.83 2.09
N PHE A 22 -13.70 1.62 2.52
CA PHE A 22 -13.87 3.04 2.88
C PHE A 22 -12.92 3.93 2.12
N GLY A 23 -13.47 4.82 1.28
CA GLY A 23 -12.77 5.93 0.63
C GLY A 23 -11.54 5.56 -0.21
N GLY A 24 -11.36 4.29 -0.55
CA GLY A 24 -10.13 3.82 -1.21
C GLY A 24 -8.93 3.70 -0.29
N SER A 25 -9.08 3.94 1.02
CA SER A 25 -7.98 3.95 1.99
C SER A 25 -7.81 2.63 2.73
N VAL A 26 -8.93 1.99 3.10
CA VAL A 26 -8.95 0.72 3.83
C VAL A 26 -10.07 -0.18 3.32
N ALA A 27 -9.81 -1.47 3.18
CA ALA A 27 -10.82 -2.47 2.92
C ALA A 27 -10.62 -3.67 3.83
N TYR A 28 -11.73 -4.27 4.27
CA TYR A 28 -11.77 -5.56 4.95
C TYR A 28 -12.23 -6.63 3.97
N PHE A 29 -11.62 -7.81 4.03
CA PHE A 29 -12.03 -8.97 3.26
C PHE A 29 -12.13 -10.21 4.16
N SER A 30 -13.01 -11.15 3.77
CA SER A 30 -13.12 -12.46 4.40
C SER A 30 -13.60 -13.49 3.39
N SER A 31 -12.97 -14.66 3.37
CA SER A 31 -13.38 -15.78 2.53
C SER A 31 -14.71 -16.39 2.95
N LYS A 32 -15.15 -16.19 4.20
CA LYS A 32 -16.43 -16.71 4.74
C LYS A 32 -17.67 -16.05 4.12
N GLU A 33 -17.55 -14.84 3.59
CA GLU A 33 -18.70 -14.03 3.19
C GLU A 33 -18.93 -13.94 1.68
N GLY A 34 -18.58 -14.98 0.96
CA GLY A 34 -18.98 -15.17 -0.44
C GLY A 34 -18.10 -14.49 -1.48
N GLY A 35 -17.08 -13.78 -1.07
CA GLY A 35 -15.94 -13.53 -1.94
C GLY A 35 -15.16 -14.83 -2.03
N LYS A 36 -15.42 -15.67 -3.03
CA LYS A 36 -14.41 -16.65 -3.46
C LYS A 36 -13.22 -15.80 -3.82
N SER A 37 -12.38 -15.56 -2.85
CA SER A 37 -11.11 -14.89 -3.05
C SER A 37 -10.23 -15.89 -3.78
N ASP A 38 -10.48 -16.02 -5.09
CA ASP A 38 -9.43 -16.40 -6.00
C ASP A 38 -8.39 -15.29 -5.92
N LEU A 39 -7.82 -15.09 -4.73
CA LEU A 39 -6.61 -14.33 -4.47
C LEU A 39 -5.43 -15.08 -5.11
N ARG A 40 -5.69 -15.61 -6.34
CA ARG A 40 -4.71 -16.33 -7.12
C ARG A 40 -3.80 -15.33 -7.79
N ALA A 41 -2.52 -15.57 -7.59
CA ALA A 41 -1.45 -15.02 -8.38
C ALA A 41 -1.44 -13.49 -8.45
N TYR A 42 -1.20 -12.83 -7.32
CA TYR A 42 -0.83 -11.43 -7.31
C TYR A 42 0.62 -11.28 -7.75
N THR A 43 0.83 -11.19 -9.00
CA THR A 43 2.13 -10.84 -9.54
C THR A 43 2.30 -9.32 -9.55
N ASN A 44 3.18 -8.79 -8.68
CA ASN A 44 3.89 -7.51 -8.82
C ASN A 44 3.09 -6.22 -9.13
N SER A 45 1.77 -6.18 -8.92
CA SER A 45 0.95 -5.07 -9.41
C SER A 45 0.07 -4.41 -8.34
N ILE A 46 0.20 -4.81 -7.09
CA ILE A 46 -0.65 -4.29 -6.01
C ILE A 46 0.06 -3.15 -5.30
N SER A 47 -0.62 -2.01 -5.21
CA SER A 47 -0.12 -0.80 -4.55
C SER A 47 -0.58 -0.67 -3.09
N CYS A 48 -1.07 -1.75 -2.50
CA CYS A 48 -1.60 -1.78 -1.13
C CYS A 48 -0.73 -2.65 -0.22
N HIS A 49 -0.79 -2.36 1.08
CA HIS A 49 -0.37 -3.31 2.10
C HIS A 49 -1.51 -4.29 2.36
N GLU A 50 -1.17 -5.57 2.56
CA GLU A 50 -2.13 -6.64 2.77
C GLU A 50 -1.81 -7.39 4.06
N LEU A 51 -2.81 -7.58 4.91
CA LEU A 51 -2.75 -8.43 6.08
C LEU A 51 -3.70 -9.60 5.88
N HIS A 52 -3.19 -10.83 5.91
CA HIS A 52 -3.97 -12.06 5.75
C HIS A 52 -3.82 -12.92 6.99
N LEU A 53 -4.87 -13.04 7.78
CA LEU A 53 -4.95 -13.98 8.91
C LEU A 53 -5.62 -15.26 8.45
N ILE A 54 -4.91 -16.39 8.58
CA ILE A 54 -5.45 -17.71 8.28
C ILE A 54 -6.26 -18.20 9.49
N SER A 55 -7.57 -18.33 9.33
CA SER A 55 -8.46 -18.79 10.39
C SER A 55 -8.60 -20.32 10.43
N SER A 56 -8.58 -20.95 9.25
CA SER A 56 -8.60 -22.44 9.12
C SER A 56 -8.06 -22.87 7.74
N GLY A 57 -7.70 -24.14 7.61
CA GLY A 57 -7.10 -24.69 6.38
C GLY A 57 -5.65 -24.32 6.24
N THR A 58 -5.14 -24.39 5.00
CA THR A 58 -3.75 -24.10 4.65
C THR A 58 -3.69 -23.19 3.42
N ALA A 59 -2.67 -22.33 3.34
CA ALA A 59 -2.38 -21.53 2.15
C ALA A 59 -0.91 -21.71 1.76
N THR A 60 -0.56 -21.31 0.55
CA THR A 60 0.82 -21.35 0.08
C THR A 60 1.25 -19.96 -0.37
N VAL A 61 2.45 -19.58 0.04
CA VAL A 61 3.12 -18.36 -0.42
C VAL A 61 4.43 -18.74 -1.09
N THR A 62 4.68 -18.18 -2.26
CA THR A 62 5.93 -18.38 -3.00
C THR A 62 6.63 -17.04 -3.18
N VAL A 63 7.89 -16.96 -2.77
CA VAL A 63 8.75 -15.78 -2.88
C VAL A 63 10.01 -16.19 -3.64
N GLY A 64 10.11 -15.74 -4.89
CA GLY A 64 11.15 -16.26 -5.78
C GLY A 64 10.96 -17.76 -6.03
N ASP A 65 11.97 -18.56 -5.66
CA ASP A 65 11.94 -20.03 -5.77
C ASP A 65 11.51 -20.72 -4.46
N GLU A 66 11.35 -19.97 -3.38
CA GLU A 66 10.98 -20.51 -2.06
C GLU A 66 9.46 -20.57 -1.89
N ARG A 67 8.97 -21.75 -1.53
CA ARG A 67 7.57 -22.02 -1.26
C ARG A 67 7.36 -22.30 0.22
N MET A 68 6.40 -21.59 0.81
CA MET A 68 5.99 -21.73 2.21
C MET A 68 4.56 -22.17 2.32
N GLU A 69 4.25 -22.97 3.31
CA GLU A 69 2.90 -23.35 3.69
C GLU A 69 2.49 -22.56 4.94
N LEU A 70 1.33 -21.93 4.86
CA LEU A 70 0.70 -21.19 5.95
C LEU A 70 -0.41 -22.05 6.58
N HIS A 71 -0.55 -21.95 7.88
CA HIS A 71 -1.51 -22.74 8.67
C HIS A 71 -2.44 -21.83 9.47
N SER A 72 -3.45 -22.41 10.07
CA SER A 72 -4.34 -21.68 10.99
C SER A 72 -3.56 -21.00 12.12
N GLY A 73 -3.81 -19.71 12.33
CA GLY A 73 -3.07 -18.84 13.25
C GLY A 73 -1.94 -18.06 12.61
N ASP A 74 -1.60 -18.33 11.35
CA ASP A 74 -0.58 -17.56 10.66
C ASP A 74 -1.14 -16.23 10.15
N LEU A 75 -0.38 -15.16 10.36
CA LEU A 75 -0.60 -13.85 9.78
C LEU A 75 0.48 -13.56 8.75
N LEU A 76 0.07 -13.35 7.51
CA LEU A 76 0.92 -12.88 6.42
C LEU A 76 0.74 -11.39 6.22
N LEU A 77 1.81 -10.62 6.29
CA LEU A 77 1.85 -9.21 5.93
C LEU A 77 2.63 -9.03 4.63
N LEU A 78 1.98 -8.47 3.63
CA LEU A 78 2.56 -8.12 2.34
C LEU A 78 2.64 -6.60 2.20
N HIS A 79 3.74 -6.13 1.60
CA HIS A 79 3.93 -4.72 1.28
C HIS A 79 3.66 -4.46 -0.21
N PRO A 80 3.38 -3.20 -0.60
CA PRO A 80 3.19 -2.85 -2.00
C PRO A 80 4.31 -3.36 -2.90
N PHE A 81 3.92 -3.85 -4.07
CA PHE A 81 4.83 -4.28 -5.14
C PHE A 81 5.77 -5.45 -4.80
N GLN A 82 5.47 -6.21 -3.76
CA GLN A 82 6.24 -7.43 -3.48
C GLN A 82 5.97 -8.50 -4.55
N PRO A 83 7.02 -9.13 -5.09
CA PRO A 83 6.88 -10.24 -6.03
C PRO A 83 6.55 -11.54 -5.27
N VAL A 84 5.31 -11.65 -4.84
CA VAL A 84 4.81 -12.78 -4.05
C VAL A 84 3.68 -13.44 -4.81
N ASP A 85 3.69 -14.76 -4.88
CA ASP A 85 2.60 -15.56 -5.41
C ASP A 85 1.91 -16.28 -4.25
N CYS A 86 0.62 -15.98 -4.06
CA CYS A 86 -0.18 -16.55 -2.98
C CYS A 86 -1.26 -17.45 -3.55
N SER A 87 -1.44 -18.62 -2.96
CA SER A 87 -2.51 -19.54 -3.28
C SER A 87 -3.30 -19.91 -2.04
N PHE A 88 -4.61 -19.59 -2.07
CA PHE A 88 -5.56 -19.90 -1.01
C PHE A 88 -6.56 -20.94 -1.54
N PRO A 89 -6.42 -22.23 -1.20
CA PRO A 89 -7.39 -23.27 -1.56
C PRO A 89 -8.81 -22.94 -1.05
N ASN A 90 -9.82 -23.54 -1.66
CA ASN A 90 -11.23 -23.24 -1.34
C ASN A 90 -11.65 -23.63 0.09
N ASP A 91 -10.90 -24.48 0.75
CA ASP A 91 -11.07 -24.91 2.14
C ASP A 91 -10.30 -24.04 3.14
N THR A 92 -9.54 -23.07 2.64
CA THR A 92 -8.84 -22.09 3.48
C THR A 92 -9.77 -20.95 3.84
N GLU A 93 -9.93 -20.70 5.13
CA GLU A 93 -10.60 -19.51 5.62
C GLU A 93 -9.57 -18.45 5.98
N THR A 94 -9.70 -17.29 5.37
CA THR A 94 -8.85 -16.14 5.64
C THR A 94 -9.68 -14.87 5.79
N GLU A 95 -9.22 -13.97 6.63
CA GLU A 95 -9.72 -12.62 6.74
C GLU A 95 -8.57 -11.62 6.85
N GLY A 96 -8.81 -10.36 6.54
CA GLY A 96 -7.74 -9.38 6.62
C GLY A 96 -8.10 -7.99 6.15
N LEU A 97 -7.05 -7.19 5.99
CA LEU A 97 -7.13 -5.80 5.57
C LEU A 97 -6.29 -5.55 4.34
N LEU A 98 -6.82 -4.70 3.45
CA LEU A 98 -6.06 -4.00 2.43
C LEU A 98 -5.93 -2.54 2.84
N LEU A 99 -4.72 -2.02 2.87
CA LEU A 99 -4.43 -0.63 3.25
C LEU A 99 -3.73 0.06 2.08
N GLU A 100 -4.32 1.15 1.61
CA GLU A 100 -3.70 1.99 0.60
C GLU A 100 -2.39 2.59 1.14
N ASP A 101 -1.34 2.66 0.30
CA ASP A 101 0.01 3.01 0.75
C ASP A 101 0.08 4.43 1.36
N SER A 102 -0.58 5.43 0.78
CA SER A 102 -0.56 6.79 1.33
C SER A 102 -1.27 6.87 2.69
N PHE A 103 -2.35 6.13 2.87
CA PHE A 103 -3.04 6.02 4.16
C PHE A 103 -2.15 5.35 5.21
N TYR A 104 -1.50 4.26 4.86
CA TYR A 104 -0.53 3.58 5.71
C TYR A 104 0.61 4.51 6.12
N GLN A 105 1.23 5.22 5.16
CA GLN A 105 2.31 6.16 5.41
C GLN A 105 1.89 7.33 6.33
N GLN A 106 0.66 7.84 6.19
CA GLN A 106 0.12 8.86 7.08
C GLN A 106 0.02 8.36 8.53
N LEU A 107 -0.39 7.11 8.75
CA LEU A 107 -0.43 6.53 10.10
C LEU A 107 0.98 6.38 10.68
N MET A 108 1.95 5.99 9.86
CA MET A 108 3.35 5.85 10.27
C MET A 108 4.01 7.17 10.70
N GLN A 109 3.50 8.31 10.23
CA GLN A 109 4.01 9.64 10.60
C GLN A 109 3.50 10.14 11.97
N LEU A 110 2.44 9.52 12.52
CA LEU A 110 1.86 9.95 13.79
C LEU A 110 2.78 9.75 14.99
N ASP A 111 3.74 8.85 14.91
CA ASP A 111 4.63 8.47 16.02
C ASP A 111 5.94 9.29 16.10
N GLY A 112 6.04 10.44 15.43
CA GLY A 112 7.22 11.31 15.53
C GLY A 112 8.50 10.77 14.91
N GLY A 113 8.46 9.68 14.18
CA GLY A 113 9.55 9.20 13.31
C GLY A 113 10.64 8.35 13.98
N ASP A 114 10.62 8.13 15.28
CA ASP A 114 11.68 7.38 15.99
C ASP A 114 11.38 5.88 16.21
N ALA A 115 10.13 5.47 16.12
CA ALA A 115 9.75 4.06 16.14
C ALA A 115 9.06 3.69 14.82
N PRO A 116 9.71 2.96 13.93
CA PRO A 116 9.02 2.46 12.76
C PRO A 116 7.97 1.44 13.24
N LEU A 117 6.68 1.77 13.07
CA LEU A 117 5.56 0.82 13.19
C LEU A 117 5.65 -0.31 12.14
N MET A 118 6.65 -0.22 11.27
CA MET A 118 6.94 -1.33 10.37
C MET A 118 7.53 -2.48 11.18
N PRO A 119 7.01 -3.69 10.97
CA PRO A 119 7.74 -4.87 11.37
C PRO A 119 9.19 -4.72 10.92
N LYS A 120 10.14 -5.00 11.79
CA LYS A 120 11.60 -4.85 11.56
C LYS A 120 12.14 -5.64 10.36
N GLY A 121 11.26 -6.10 9.46
CA GLY A 121 11.45 -7.06 8.39
C GLY A 121 11.64 -6.54 6.98
N GLY A 122 11.72 -5.28 6.74
CA GLY A 122 12.03 -4.85 5.36
C GLY A 122 10.87 -5.01 4.37
N THR A 123 11.17 -5.19 3.10
CA THR A 123 10.23 -5.43 1.99
C THR A 123 9.87 -6.90 1.81
N GLU A 124 10.21 -7.73 2.78
CA GLU A 124 9.90 -9.16 2.79
C GLU A 124 8.45 -9.36 3.22
N PRO A 125 7.74 -10.36 2.67
CA PRO A 125 6.52 -10.82 3.29
C PRO A 125 6.86 -11.21 4.73
N CYS A 126 6.13 -10.65 5.69
CA CYS A 126 6.34 -10.97 7.07
C CYS A 126 5.34 -12.04 7.47
N LEU A 127 5.86 -13.19 7.91
CA LEU A 127 5.06 -14.26 8.46
C LEU A 127 5.16 -14.24 9.98
N TYR A 128 4.02 -14.27 10.64
CA TYR A 128 3.89 -14.32 12.08
C TYR A 128 3.07 -15.54 12.46
N HIS A 129 3.57 -16.30 13.43
CA HIS A 129 2.87 -17.44 14.00
C HIS A 129 2.17 -17.01 15.30
N LEU A 130 0.85 -16.82 15.22
CA LEU A 130 0.04 -16.35 16.34
C LEU A 130 -0.49 -17.51 17.14
N GLY A 131 -0.45 -17.39 18.47
CA GLY A 131 -1.22 -18.25 19.35
C GLY A 131 -2.72 -17.96 19.23
N ALA A 132 -3.56 -18.89 19.64
CA ALA A 132 -5.03 -18.78 19.51
C ALA A 132 -5.59 -17.46 20.11
N THR A 133 -5.04 -17.00 21.24
CA THR A 133 -5.45 -15.73 21.86
C THR A 133 -5.10 -14.52 21.01
N GLN A 134 -3.89 -14.47 20.48
CA GLN A 134 -3.43 -13.37 19.62
C GLN A 134 -4.20 -13.33 18.30
N ALA A 135 -4.46 -14.49 17.69
CA ALA A 135 -5.26 -14.59 16.47
C ALA A 135 -6.70 -14.10 16.71
N ALA A 136 -7.31 -14.45 17.84
CA ALA A 136 -8.65 -13.97 18.22
C ALA A 136 -8.69 -12.46 18.49
N GLU A 137 -7.65 -11.91 19.14
CA GLU A 137 -7.51 -10.46 19.35
C GLU A 137 -7.41 -9.70 18.02
N LEU A 138 -6.53 -10.15 17.13
CA LEU A 138 -6.35 -9.52 15.82
C LEU A 138 -7.62 -9.61 14.98
N SER A 139 -8.28 -10.76 14.95
CA SER A 139 -9.60 -10.93 14.32
C SER A 139 -10.62 -9.95 14.90
N GLY A 140 -10.65 -9.76 16.22
CA GLY A 140 -11.51 -8.78 16.88
C GLY A 140 -11.27 -7.35 16.39
N ILE A 141 -10.01 -6.95 16.19
CA ILE A 141 -9.65 -5.64 15.63
C ILE A 141 -10.14 -5.53 14.19
N PHE A 142 -9.94 -6.54 13.35
CA PHE A 142 -10.43 -6.57 11.97
C PHE A 142 -11.94 -6.42 11.89
N GLN A 143 -12.68 -7.15 12.74
CA GLN A 143 -14.13 -7.04 12.82
C GLN A 143 -14.61 -5.66 13.28
N GLN A 144 -13.86 -5.01 14.19
CA GLN A 144 -14.18 -3.65 14.61
C GLN A 144 -13.95 -2.63 13.49
N ILE A 145 -12.87 -2.76 12.72
CA ILE A 145 -12.62 -1.95 11.52
C ILE A 145 -13.76 -2.14 10.52
N ARG A 146 -14.14 -3.38 10.23
CA ARG A 146 -15.26 -3.71 9.36
C ARG A 146 -16.56 -3.05 9.79
N ARG A 147 -16.93 -3.18 11.04
CA ARG A 147 -18.16 -2.54 11.58
C ARG A 147 -18.09 -1.03 11.40
N THR A 148 -16.94 -0.41 11.65
CA THR A 148 -16.75 1.03 11.51
C THR A 148 -16.86 1.48 10.06
N ILE A 149 -16.46 0.67 9.09
CA ILE A 149 -16.65 0.95 7.66
C ILE A 149 -18.14 1.15 7.33
N HIS A 150 -19.05 0.42 7.96
CA HIS A 150 -20.50 0.51 7.70
C HIS A 150 -21.23 1.54 8.54
N TYR A 151 -20.68 1.97 9.67
CA TYR A 151 -21.36 2.93 10.52
C TYR A 151 -21.41 4.34 9.90
N VAL A 152 -22.55 4.99 10.03
CA VAL A 152 -22.69 6.43 9.80
C VAL A 152 -22.31 7.14 11.09
N HIS A 153 -21.12 7.74 11.12
CA HIS A 153 -20.58 8.40 12.32
C HIS A 153 -19.78 9.65 11.93
N ILE A 154 -19.92 10.72 12.71
CA ILE A 154 -19.23 12.00 12.46
C ILE A 154 -17.71 11.80 12.48
N TYR A 155 -17.19 10.99 13.41
CA TYR A 155 -15.75 10.73 13.60
C TYR A 155 -15.30 9.39 12.95
N LYS A 156 -15.99 8.96 11.90
CA LYS A 156 -15.70 7.68 11.25
C LYS A 156 -14.26 7.57 10.72
N VAL A 157 -13.76 8.65 10.13
CA VAL A 157 -12.40 8.69 9.59
C VAL A 157 -11.37 8.52 10.71
N GLU A 158 -11.53 9.28 11.79
CA GLU A 158 -10.64 9.25 12.96
C GLU A 158 -10.69 7.90 13.66
N MET A 159 -11.89 7.31 13.78
CA MET A 159 -12.05 5.97 14.33
C MET A 159 -11.33 4.91 13.49
N LEU A 160 -11.50 4.93 12.17
CA LEU A 160 -10.81 4.01 11.27
C LEU A 160 -9.29 4.17 11.35
N ARG A 161 -8.80 5.42 11.35
CA ARG A 161 -7.36 5.69 11.53
C ARG A 161 -6.83 5.12 12.83
N SER A 162 -7.53 5.34 13.94
CA SER A 162 -7.13 4.83 15.26
C SER A 162 -7.16 3.31 15.32
N LEU A 163 -8.19 2.67 14.77
CA LEU A 163 -8.30 1.21 14.77
C LEU A 163 -7.23 0.55 13.91
N VAL A 164 -6.95 1.10 12.71
CA VAL A 164 -5.86 0.60 11.86
C VAL A 164 -4.52 0.82 12.54
N HIS A 165 -4.32 1.98 13.20
CA HIS A 165 -3.10 2.24 13.96
C HIS A 165 -2.91 1.21 15.10
N VAL A 166 -3.95 0.92 15.90
CA VAL A 166 -3.92 -0.14 16.93
C VAL A 166 -3.58 -1.50 16.32
N CYS A 167 -4.15 -1.83 15.16
CA CYS A 167 -3.82 -3.05 14.43
C CYS A 167 -2.32 -3.13 14.08
N LEU A 168 -1.77 -2.04 13.53
CA LEU A 168 -0.35 -1.98 13.15
C LEU A 168 0.58 -2.03 14.35
N LEU A 169 0.24 -1.37 15.47
CA LEU A 169 0.96 -1.48 16.74
C LEU A 169 0.96 -2.91 17.25
N PHE A 170 -0.19 -3.57 17.26
CA PHE A 170 -0.30 -4.98 17.67
C PHE A 170 0.63 -5.87 16.83
N VAL A 171 0.60 -5.73 15.50
CA VAL A 171 1.46 -6.52 14.60
C VAL A 171 2.94 -6.20 14.81
N SER A 172 3.30 -4.95 15.12
CA SER A 172 4.69 -4.53 15.32
C SER A 172 5.38 -5.18 16.53
N GLU A 173 4.60 -5.59 17.54
CA GLU A 173 5.10 -6.28 18.73
C GLU A 173 5.27 -7.79 18.53
N LEU A 174 4.69 -8.35 17.47
CA LEU A 174 4.78 -9.78 17.21
C LEU A 174 6.21 -10.19 16.77
N PRO A 175 6.74 -11.31 17.27
CA PRO A 175 7.95 -11.90 16.72
C PRO A 175 7.67 -12.44 15.33
N TYR A 176 8.47 -12.05 14.34
CA TYR A 176 8.32 -12.56 12.98
C TYR A 176 9.54 -13.40 12.56
N ASP A 177 9.28 -14.40 11.72
CA ASP A 177 10.33 -15.28 11.22
C ASP A 177 11.10 -14.61 10.07
N ARG A 178 12.43 -14.52 10.21
CA ARG A 178 13.34 -13.93 9.23
C ARG A 178 13.97 -14.95 8.28
N SER A 179 13.70 -16.24 8.46
CA SER A 179 14.41 -17.30 7.74
C SER A 179 14.05 -17.40 6.25
N LEU A 180 13.05 -16.64 5.81
CA LEU A 180 12.27 -16.91 4.62
C LEU A 180 12.80 -16.29 3.32
N VAL A 181 13.89 -15.51 3.33
CA VAL A 181 14.37 -14.84 2.11
C VAL A 181 15.89 -14.86 1.97
N ALA A 182 16.35 -15.15 0.75
CA ALA A 182 17.76 -15.17 0.41
C ALA A 182 18.46 -13.82 0.69
N PRO A 183 19.69 -13.79 1.23
CA PRO A 183 20.39 -12.56 1.63
C PRO A 183 20.49 -11.50 0.53
N ASP A 184 20.68 -11.91 -0.72
CA ASP A 184 20.78 -10.98 -1.87
C ASP A 184 19.43 -10.32 -2.19
N LEU A 185 18.34 -11.06 -2.08
CA LEU A 185 16.99 -10.53 -2.28
C LEU A 185 16.63 -9.56 -1.14
N ARG A 186 17.01 -9.87 0.10
CA ARG A 186 16.84 -8.95 1.26
C ARG A 186 17.48 -7.59 1.00
N HIS A 187 18.73 -7.58 0.56
CA HIS A 187 19.44 -6.33 0.29
C HIS A 187 18.73 -5.47 -0.75
N LYS A 188 18.27 -6.08 -1.86
CA LYS A 188 17.50 -5.36 -2.89
C LYS A 188 16.17 -4.84 -2.34
N GLN A 189 15.50 -5.61 -1.51
CA GLN A 189 14.24 -5.23 -0.89
C GLN A 189 14.43 -4.08 0.10
N ASP A 190 15.48 -4.09 0.92
CA ASP A 190 15.82 -2.97 1.80
C ASP A 190 16.09 -1.68 1.02
N ILE A 191 16.79 -1.77 -0.10
CA ILE A 191 16.98 -0.65 -1.01
C ILE A 191 15.63 -0.12 -1.51
N LEU A 192 14.74 -1.01 -1.94
CA LEU A 192 13.41 -0.64 -2.44
C LEU A 192 12.57 0.06 -1.37
N ARG A 193 12.55 -0.47 -0.15
CA ARG A 193 11.86 0.12 0.99
C ARG A 193 12.34 1.53 1.32
N ILE A 194 13.67 1.67 1.47
CA ILE A 194 14.25 2.97 1.76
C ILE A 194 13.98 3.95 0.62
N PHE A 195 14.03 3.49 -0.64
CA PHE A 195 13.66 4.30 -1.79
C PHE A 195 12.21 4.78 -1.69
N PHE A 196 11.25 3.92 -1.38
CA PHE A 196 9.84 4.31 -1.25
C PHE A 196 9.64 5.30 -0.11
N PHE A 197 10.27 5.06 1.04
CA PHE A 197 10.25 6.01 2.16
C PHE A 197 10.79 7.39 1.76
N LEU A 198 11.96 7.43 1.11
CA LEU A 198 12.56 8.69 0.64
C LEU A 198 11.69 9.37 -0.42
N ALA A 199 11.13 8.59 -1.35
CA ALA A 199 10.24 9.09 -2.37
C ALA A 199 9.01 9.76 -1.75
N HIS A 200 8.29 9.12 -0.83
CA HIS A 200 7.15 9.71 -0.16
C HIS A 200 7.51 10.98 0.63
N LYS A 201 8.62 10.93 1.37
CA LYS A 201 9.04 12.05 2.22
C LYS A 201 9.53 13.27 1.43
N HIS A 202 10.15 13.04 0.27
CA HIS A 202 10.91 14.07 -0.44
C HIS A 202 10.47 14.31 -1.89
N PHE A 203 9.43 13.66 -2.41
CA PHE A 203 9.04 13.77 -3.83
C PHE A 203 8.68 15.20 -4.28
N ARG A 204 8.28 16.06 -3.36
CA ARG A 204 7.93 17.45 -3.68
C ARG A 204 9.17 18.29 -4.02
N PRO A 205 10.20 18.39 -3.14
CA PRO A 205 11.41 19.14 -3.42
C PRO A 205 12.41 18.40 -4.32
N GLU A 206 12.46 17.04 -4.26
CA GLU A 206 13.53 16.24 -4.83
C GLU A 206 12.95 15.10 -5.70
N ARG A 207 12.52 15.46 -6.91
CA ARG A 207 12.01 14.46 -7.89
C ARG A 207 13.11 13.73 -8.65
N GLN A 208 14.38 13.98 -8.35
CA GLN A 208 15.49 13.36 -9.06
C GLN A 208 15.93 12.05 -8.42
N ILE A 209 16.15 11.04 -9.23
CA ILE A 209 16.65 9.71 -8.80
C ILE A 209 17.96 9.84 -8.01
N GLY A 210 18.80 10.83 -8.38
CA GLY A 210 20.09 11.09 -7.74
C GLY A 210 19.98 11.25 -6.22
N PHE A 211 19.01 12.02 -5.73
CA PHE A 211 18.80 12.23 -4.30
C PHE A 211 18.64 10.91 -3.53
N SER A 212 17.75 10.03 -4.02
CA SER A 212 17.52 8.74 -3.37
C SER A 212 18.72 7.81 -3.47
N ALA A 213 19.41 7.81 -4.60
CA ALA A 213 20.62 7.01 -4.81
C ALA A 213 21.76 7.45 -3.88
N ASP A 214 21.97 8.76 -3.73
CA ASP A 214 22.98 9.34 -2.83
C ASP A 214 22.69 8.99 -1.36
N LYS A 215 21.42 9.09 -0.93
CA LYS A 215 21.00 8.69 0.43
C LYS A 215 21.21 7.22 0.72
N LEU A 216 21.07 6.37 -0.29
CA LEU A 216 21.31 4.93 -0.21
C LEU A 216 22.77 4.54 -0.43
N SER A 217 23.67 5.50 -0.77
CA SER A 217 25.06 5.25 -1.12
C SER A 217 25.25 4.25 -2.26
N ILE A 218 24.36 4.29 -3.26
CA ILE A 218 24.39 3.45 -4.45
C ILE A 218 24.29 4.29 -5.73
N THR A 219 24.54 3.67 -6.87
CA THR A 219 24.39 4.35 -8.15
C THR A 219 22.93 4.43 -8.60
N THR A 220 22.56 5.48 -9.33
CA THR A 220 21.22 5.63 -9.93
C THR A 220 20.85 4.47 -10.85
N THR A 221 21.84 3.92 -11.56
CA THR A 221 21.67 2.75 -12.42
C THR A 221 21.30 1.50 -11.61
N TYR A 222 21.98 1.29 -10.49
CA TYR A 222 21.69 0.15 -9.62
C TYR A 222 20.32 0.29 -8.99
N LEU A 223 19.97 1.47 -8.45
CA LEU A 223 18.65 1.74 -7.90
C LEU A 223 17.54 1.51 -8.94
N SER A 224 17.71 2.04 -10.18
CA SER A 224 16.74 1.84 -11.25
C SER A 224 16.55 0.38 -11.62
N ARG A 225 17.64 -0.40 -11.62
CA ARG A 225 17.59 -1.84 -11.88
C ARG A 225 16.84 -2.57 -10.76
N VAL A 226 17.15 -2.30 -9.50
CA VAL A 226 16.48 -2.90 -8.33
C VAL A 226 14.98 -2.61 -8.35
N VAL A 227 14.59 -1.34 -8.51
CA VAL A 227 13.18 -0.96 -8.57
C VAL A 227 12.48 -1.69 -9.72
N ARG A 228 13.05 -1.70 -10.92
CA ARG A 228 12.44 -2.36 -12.07
C ARG A 228 12.35 -3.88 -11.92
N GLU A 229 13.39 -4.50 -11.35
CA GLU A 229 13.44 -5.95 -11.10
C GLU A 229 12.35 -6.39 -10.12
N LEU A 230 12.19 -5.65 -9.00
CA LEU A 230 11.27 -6.02 -7.95
C LEU A 230 9.82 -5.55 -8.18
N THR A 231 9.61 -4.43 -8.89
CA THR A 231 8.26 -3.85 -9.05
C THR A 231 7.71 -3.97 -10.48
N GLY A 232 8.56 -4.30 -11.45
CA GLY A 232 8.20 -4.23 -12.87
C GLY A 232 8.05 -2.80 -13.42
N ASN A 233 8.17 -1.78 -12.57
CA ASN A 233 7.97 -0.38 -12.88
C ASN A 233 9.28 0.41 -12.89
N THR A 234 9.24 1.60 -13.49
CA THR A 234 10.35 2.54 -13.42
C THR A 234 10.18 3.50 -12.24
N ILE A 235 11.30 4.00 -11.71
CA ILE A 235 11.29 5.04 -10.66
C ILE A 235 10.49 6.27 -11.10
N ASN A 236 10.64 6.69 -12.35
CA ASN A 236 9.92 7.85 -12.88
C ASN A 236 8.41 7.64 -12.88
N ASN A 237 7.94 6.44 -13.24
CA ASN A 237 6.52 6.12 -13.17
C ASN A 237 6.00 6.19 -11.73
N TYR A 238 6.77 5.66 -10.77
CA TYR A 238 6.40 5.71 -9.37
C TYR A 238 6.31 7.15 -8.85
N LEU A 239 7.34 7.96 -9.06
CA LEU A 239 7.36 9.37 -8.64
C LEU A 239 6.27 10.21 -9.33
N ASN A 240 5.97 9.91 -10.60
CA ASN A 240 4.88 10.57 -11.31
C ASN A 240 3.51 10.20 -10.74
N ASN A 241 3.29 8.95 -10.35
CA ASN A 241 2.05 8.53 -9.71
C ASN A 241 1.86 9.23 -8.36
N LEU A 242 2.89 9.30 -7.51
CA LEU A 242 2.84 10.06 -6.25
C LEU A 242 2.48 11.53 -6.49
N ALA A 243 3.14 12.17 -7.45
CA ALA A 243 2.84 13.57 -7.78
C ALA A 243 1.41 13.76 -8.31
N PHE A 244 0.90 12.81 -9.06
CA PHE A 244 -0.46 12.84 -9.57
C PHE A 244 -1.53 12.66 -8.47
N GLU A 245 -1.33 11.70 -7.56
CA GLU A 245 -2.22 11.47 -6.42
C GLU A 245 -2.28 12.69 -5.50
N GLU A 246 -1.14 13.29 -5.20
CA GLU A 246 -1.07 14.51 -4.40
C GLU A 246 -1.73 15.69 -5.12
N ALA A 247 -1.50 15.82 -6.43
CA ALA A 247 -2.18 16.84 -7.24
C ALA A 247 -3.70 16.69 -7.17
N CYS A 248 -4.21 15.47 -7.28
CA CYS A 248 -5.63 15.19 -7.14
C CYS A 248 -6.16 15.59 -5.75
N THR A 249 -5.39 15.30 -4.71
CA THR A 249 -5.74 15.67 -3.33
C THR A 249 -5.78 17.18 -3.16
N MET A 250 -4.74 17.89 -3.57
CA MET A 250 -4.68 19.36 -3.48
C MET A 250 -5.78 20.05 -4.28
N LEU A 251 -6.08 19.54 -5.50
CA LEU A 251 -7.14 20.09 -6.35
C LEU A 251 -8.54 19.89 -5.75
N ARG A 252 -8.76 18.85 -4.96
CA ARG A 252 -10.04 18.58 -4.28
C ARG A 252 -10.19 19.32 -2.97
N SER A 253 -9.11 19.41 -2.17
CA SER A 253 -9.16 19.83 -0.77
C SER A 253 -8.73 21.26 -0.53
N SER A 254 -8.18 21.97 -1.53
CA SER A 254 -7.67 23.33 -1.34
C SER A 254 -8.20 24.32 -2.39
N ASP A 255 -8.21 25.60 -2.00
CA ASP A 255 -8.51 26.74 -2.90
C ASP A 255 -7.26 27.30 -3.59
N MET A 256 -6.14 26.61 -3.48
CA MET A 256 -4.88 27.07 -4.07
C MET A 256 -4.99 27.25 -5.58
N PRO A 257 -4.42 28.35 -6.12
CA PRO A 257 -4.28 28.53 -7.56
C PRO A 257 -3.48 27.38 -8.21
N ILE A 258 -3.85 27.02 -9.44
CA ILE A 258 -3.19 25.92 -10.18
C ILE A 258 -1.66 26.11 -10.27
N GLY A 259 -1.22 27.37 -10.41
CA GLY A 259 0.22 27.69 -10.43
C GLY A 259 0.93 27.39 -9.10
N GLU A 260 0.28 27.67 -7.96
CA GLU A 260 0.84 27.37 -6.65
C GLU A 260 0.90 25.86 -6.39
N ILE A 261 -0.13 25.12 -6.81
CA ILE A 261 -0.12 23.66 -6.76
C ILE A 261 1.05 23.11 -7.61
N ALA A 262 1.23 23.63 -8.83
CA ALA A 262 2.35 23.24 -9.68
C ALA A 262 3.71 23.42 -8.99
N PHE A 263 3.96 24.60 -8.41
CA PHE A 263 5.21 24.88 -7.71
C PHE A 263 5.38 24.02 -6.46
N SER A 264 4.32 23.80 -5.67
CA SER A 264 4.38 22.95 -4.46
C SER A 264 4.72 21.49 -4.78
N LEU A 265 4.38 21.04 -5.97
CA LEU A 265 4.67 19.71 -6.48
C LEU A 265 6.01 19.63 -7.25
N GLY A 266 6.82 20.71 -7.24
CA GLY A 266 8.15 20.75 -7.84
C GLY A 266 8.15 20.87 -9.38
N PHE A 267 7.07 21.36 -10.00
CA PHE A 267 7.07 21.70 -11.43
C PHE A 267 7.68 23.08 -11.66
N GLY A 268 8.47 23.19 -12.72
CA GLY A 268 9.12 24.47 -13.09
C GLY A 268 8.14 25.57 -13.52
N ASP A 269 6.98 25.18 -14.05
CA ASP A 269 5.90 26.10 -14.44
C ASP A 269 4.53 25.39 -14.46
N GLN A 270 3.48 26.23 -14.52
CA GLN A 270 2.09 25.76 -14.59
C GLN A 270 1.77 24.97 -15.87
N SER A 271 2.45 25.26 -16.98
CA SER A 271 2.19 24.62 -18.27
C SER A 271 2.70 23.17 -18.24
N ALA A 272 3.90 22.94 -17.68
CA ALA A 272 4.46 21.62 -17.48
C ALA A 272 3.54 20.78 -16.56
N PHE A 273 3.06 21.34 -15.46
CA PHE A 273 2.09 20.67 -14.59
C PHE A 273 0.78 20.36 -15.31
N THR A 274 0.23 21.31 -16.08
CA THR A 274 -1.04 21.11 -16.79
C THR A 274 -0.92 19.96 -17.81
N ASN A 275 0.17 19.90 -18.55
CA ASN A 275 0.43 18.82 -19.51
C ASN A 275 0.61 17.46 -18.79
N PHE A 276 1.35 17.45 -17.71
CA PHE A 276 1.54 16.27 -16.87
C PHE A 276 0.19 15.76 -16.34
N PHE A 277 -0.60 16.62 -15.72
CA PHE A 277 -1.89 16.25 -15.13
C PHE A 277 -2.87 15.75 -16.20
N LYS A 278 -2.95 16.46 -17.33
CA LYS A 278 -3.83 16.06 -18.45
C LYS A 278 -3.44 14.69 -19.03
N ALA A 279 -2.15 14.38 -19.08
CA ALA A 279 -1.69 13.06 -19.55
C ALA A 279 -2.11 11.92 -18.62
N HIS A 280 -2.28 12.18 -17.31
CA HIS A 280 -2.68 11.17 -16.31
C HIS A 280 -4.20 11.12 -16.09
N ALA A 281 -4.86 12.28 -16.01
CA ALA A 281 -6.29 12.40 -15.69
C ALA A 281 -7.20 12.43 -16.92
N GLY A 282 -6.66 12.64 -18.12
CA GLY A 282 -7.47 12.87 -19.33
C GLY A 282 -8.09 14.26 -19.43
N CYS A 283 -8.11 15.06 -18.35
CA CYS A 283 -8.67 16.40 -18.28
C CYS A 283 -7.67 17.40 -17.68
N THR A 284 -7.95 18.71 -17.82
CA THR A 284 -7.07 19.74 -17.24
C THR A 284 -7.25 19.85 -15.72
N PRO A 285 -6.20 20.30 -14.95
CA PRO A 285 -6.33 20.52 -13.51
C PRO A 285 -7.52 21.41 -13.14
N LYS A 286 -7.76 22.46 -13.93
CA LYS A 286 -8.89 23.40 -13.72
C LYS A 286 -10.25 22.73 -13.92
N ALA A 287 -10.39 21.87 -14.93
CA ALA A 287 -11.61 21.11 -15.16
C ALA A 287 -11.86 20.12 -14.00
N TYR A 288 -10.83 19.40 -13.60
CA TYR A 288 -10.87 18.47 -12.47
C TYR A 288 -11.27 19.17 -11.16
N GLN A 289 -10.66 20.31 -10.84
CA GLN A 289 -10.98 21.10 -9.65
C GLN A 289 -12.46 21.57 -9.65
N LYS A 290 -12.95 22.04 -10.80
CA LYS A 290 -14.35 22.51 -10.95
C LYS A 290 -15.37 21.38 -10.77
N GLU A 291 -15.10 20.23 -11.36
CA GLU A 291 -15.99 19.06 -11.32
C GLU A 291 -16.14 18.50 -9.90
N ASN A 292 -15.03 18.43 -9.15
CA ASN A 292 -15.07 17.94 -7.78
C ASN A 292 -15.62 18.94 -6.75
N ARG A 293 -15.64 20.26 -7.04
CA ARG A 293 -16.31 21.25 -6.19
C ARG A 293 -17.84 21.18 -6.33
N GLN A 294 -18.36 20.86 -7.50
CA GLN A 294 -19.79 20.72 -7.73
C GLN A 294 -20.41 19.47 -7.09
N GLN A 295 -19.58 18.52 -6.65
CA GLN A 295 -20.04 17.32 -5.94
C GLN A 295 -20.08 17.49 -4.41
N ASN A 296 -19.51 18.56 -3.88
CA ASN A 296 -19.43 18.86 -2.44
C ASN A 296 -20.37 19.98 -1.98
N ASP A 297 -21.06 20.67 -2.91
CA ASP A 297 -22.16 21.60 -2.69
C ASP A 297 -23.52 20.88 -2.89
#